data_d92f2f97e60e0954972e068f1962bc85
#
_entry.id   d92f2f97e60e0954972e068f1962bc85
#
_cell.length_a   1.000
_cell.length_b   1.000
_cell.length_c   1.000
_cell.angle_alpha   90.00
_cell.angle_beta   90.00
_cell.angle_gamma   90.00
#
_symmetry.space_group_name_H-M   'P 1'
#
loop_
_entity.id
_entity.type
_entity.pdbx_description
1 polymer ?
#
loop_
_entity_poly.entity_id
_entity_poly.type
_entity_poly.pdbx_seq_one_letter_code
_entity_poly.pdbx_strand_id
1 'polypeptide(L)'
;MKRRQFLSICSVAGLAALLNDSSSAFGQEPLAMAPDDLRGLLIIDPHAHPEQMHGSRRYDPTTPSLSMLKSAGVALCAFSAVGDATFFRGGSGTPFNDTQAQLGRARRLAEKGELQLVLGRGDLQALKPAPDVPFGLLAIEGGDALEGSLENLDAFFRDGVRMMTLVHERDNEIGHNQRSDTDGPLTPFGAQVVEHMNELGMLVDVAHAKTATLKSVTEVAKMPIIDSHTGPFLPGEEGRGSRRLRSWQEMEWIAGTGGVVCTWPFGFSGRRSERTTLRHWAAEVMRMKSRLGIEHCGLGTDGGGGLPQVVEGWESIASLPALARALRDAGLSANDLAAFVGGNVVRVLDRCLPM
;
A
#
# COMPACT_ATOMS: atom_id res chain seq x y z
N MET A 1 45.92 -44.62 33.12
CA MET A 1 45.86 -45.19 34.48
C MET A 1 44.47 -44.75 35.04
N LYS A 2 43.49 -45.66 35.14
CA LYS A 2 42.97 -46.27 36.39
C LYS A 2 42.39 -45.22 37.33
N ARG A 3 41.16 -45.24 37.82
CA ARG A 3 40.09 -46.19 38.16
C ARG A 3 39.02 -45.41 38.89
N ARG A 4 37.77 -45.69 38.67
CA ARG A 4 36.70 -46.40 39.40
C ARG A 4 35.93 -45.52 40.37
N GLN A 5 34.65 -45.32 40.10
CA GLN A 5 33.42 -45.92 40.64
C GLN A 5 33.28 -45.77 42.19
N PHE A 6 32.17 -45.16 42.64
CA PHE A 6 31.25 -45.86 43.57
C PHE A 6 29.85 -45.24 43.53
N LEU A 7 28.87 -46.11 43.40
CA LEU A 7 27.45 -45.92 43.59
C LEU A 7 27.13 -45.78 45.10
N SER A 8 26.12 -45.02 45.46
CA SER A 8 25.28 -45.35 46.58
C SER A 8 23.85 -44.84 46.39
N ILE A 9 22.93 -45.79 46.48
CA ILE A 9 21.49 -45.63 46.45
C ILE A 9 21.04 -45.31 47.87
N CYS A 10 20.15 -44.33 48.03
CA CYS A 10 19.19 -44.33 49.18
C CYS A 10 17.88 -43.65 48.71
N SER A 11 16.85 -44.43 48.62
CA SER A 11 15.45 -44.09 48.53
C SER A 11 14.90 -43.62 49.85
N VAL A 12 14.16 -42.52 49.89
CA VAL A 12 13.02 -42.36 50.83
C VAL A 12 11.95 -41.50 50.15
N ALA A 13 10.74 -41.98 50.36
CA ALA A 13 9.48 -41.49 49.77
C ALA A 13 8.95 -40.22 50.41
N GLY A 14 8.14 -39.47 49.61
CA GLY A 14 6.94 -38.84 50.12
C GLY A 14 7.04 -37.36 50.43
N LEU A 15 6.58 -36.50 49.54
CA LEU A 15 5.48 -35.55 49.84
C LEU A 15 5.01 -34.90 48.52
N ALA A 16 3.78 -35.23 48.13
CA ALA A 16 3.09 -34.52 47.04
C ALA A 16 2.68 -33.14 47.58
N ALA A 17 3.23 -32.09 47.02
CA ALA A 17 2.71 -30.74 47.16
C ALA A 17 2.30 -30.26 45.77
N LEU A 18 1.01 -30.05 45.62
CA LEU A 18 0.31 -29.42 44.52
C LEU A 18 0.96 -28.09 44.16
N LEU A 19 1.70 -28.04 43.08
CA LEU A 19 1.98 -26.82 42.36
C LEU A 19 1.03 -26.79 41.16
N ASN A 20 -0.01 -25.99 41.31
CA ASN A 20 -0.91 -25.59 40.23
C ASN A 20 -0.07 -24.89 39.18
N ASP A 21 0.24 -25.59 38.11
CA ASP A 21 0.85 -25.07 36.92
C ASP A 21 -0.24 -24.34 36.11
N SER A 22 -0.46 -23.07 36.46
CA SER A 22 -1.29 -22.15 35.68
C SER A 22 -0.46 -21.59 34.54
N SER A 23 -0.04 -22.48 33.64
CA SER A 23 0.27 -22.09 32.26
C SER A 23 -1.07 -21.78 31.57
N SER A 24 -1.57 -20.55 31.76
CA SER A 24 -2.60 -19.99 30.90
C SER A 24 -2.02 -19.92 29.48
N ALA A 25 -2.25 -21.00 28.73
CA ALA A 25 -2.27 -20.93 27.30
C ALA A 25 -3.26 -19.81 26.96
N PHE A 26 -2.75 -18.63 26.59
CA PHE A 26 -3.52 -17.66 25.84
C PHE A 26 -3.84 -18.31 24.50
N GLY A 27 -4.88 -19.14 24.50
CA GLY A 27 -5.59 -19.49 23.30
C GLY A 27 -6.07 -18.19 22.70
N GLN A 28 -5.44 -17.75 21.62
CA GLN A 28 -6.03 -16.76 20.75
C GLN A 28 -7.31 -17.41 20.22
N GLU A 29 -8.46 -17.08 20.79
CA GLU A 29 -9.71 -17.28 20.09
C GLU A 29 -9.57 -16.55 18.74
N PRO A 30 -9.90 -17.19 17.62
CA PRO A 30 -9.98 -16.48 16.34
C PRO A 30 -10.91 -15.30 16.59
N LEU A 31 -10.40 -14.07 16.43
CA LEU A 31 -11.16 -12.84 16.55
C LEU A 31 -12.44 -12.99 15.73
N ALA A 32 -13.55 -13.28 16.43
CA ALA A 32 -14.84 -13.39 15.78
C ALA A 32 -15.10 -12.08 15.06
N MET A 33 -15.10 -12.15 13.73
CA MET A 33 -15.32 -11.01 12.87
C MET A 33 -16.66 -10.38 13.23
N ALA A 34 -16.63 -9.13 13.68
CA ALA A 34 -17.84 -8.32 13.69
C ALA A 34 -18.03 -7.78 12.27
N PRO A 35 -19.05 -8.27 11.53
CA PRO A 35 -19.25 -7.88 10.13
C PRO A 35 -19.67 -6.41 9.96
N ASP A 36 -19.95 -5.69 11.04
CA ASP A 36 -20.68 -4.43 10.99
C ASP A 36 -19.80 -3.18 10.76
N ASP A 37 -18.54 -3.17 11.18
CA ASP A 37 -17.73 -1.94 11.11
C ASP A 37 -17.42 -1.48 9.66
N LEU A 38 -17.41 -2.37 8.69
CA LEU A 38 -17.15 -2.05 7.27
C LEU A 38 -18.41 -2.07 6.41
N ARG A 39 -19.56 -2.48 6.96
CA ARG A 39 -20.82 -2.57 6.21
C ARG A 39 -21.25 -1.19 5.72
N GLY A 40 -21.49 -1.08 4.42
CA GLY A 40 -21.94 0.17 3.80
C GLY A 40 -20.83 1.20 3.57
N LEU A 41 -19.57 0.88 3.85
CA LEU A 41 -18.45 1.75 3.55
C LEU A 41 -17.92 1.51 2.13
N LEU A 42 -17.47 2.58 1.48
CA LEU A 42 -16.67 2.48 0.25
C LEU A 42 -15.24 2.12 0.63
N ILE A 43 -14.82 0.91 0.31
CA ILE A 43 -13.47 0.41 0.54
C ILE A 43 -12.68 0.60 -0.74
N ILE A 44 -11.59 1.36 -0.67
CA ILE A 44 -10.71 1.66 -1.80
C ILE A 44 -9.27 1.23 -1.43
N ASP A 45 -8.66 0.48 -2.32
CA ASP A 45 -7.22 0.19 -2.25
C ASP A 45 -6.51 0.92 -3.40
N PRO A 46 -5.83 2.04 -3.14
CA PRO A 46 -5.19 2.83 -4.19
C PRO A 46 -3.89 2.22 -4.72
N HIS A 47 -3.39 1.12 -4.15
CA HIS A 47 -2.20 0.46 -4.65
C HIS A 47 -2.17 -1.03 -4.33
N ALA A 48 -2.27 -1.83 -5.38
CA ALA A 48 -2.07 -3.28 -5.33
C ALA A 48 -1.74 -3.82 -6.74
N HIS A 49 -1.34 -5.10 -6.79
CA HIS A 49 -1.03 -5.84 -8.03
C HIS A 49 -1.97 -7.05 -8.21
N PRO A 50 -3.29 -6.82 -8.35
CA PRO A 50 -4.27 -7.90 -8.40
C PRO A 50 -3.97 -8.92 -9.52
N GLU A 51 -4.37 -10.19 -9.29
CA GLU A 51 -4.23 -11.27 -10.26
C GLU A 51 -2.77 -11.48 -10.74
N GLN A 52 -1.77 -11.07 -9.95
CA GLN A 52 -0.36 -11.09 -10.35
C GLN A 52 -0.13 -10.45 -11.73
N MET A 53 -0.85 -9.36 -12.03
CA MET A 53 -0.82 -8.73 -13.35
C MET A 53 0.61 -8.35 -13.80
N HIS A 54 1.50 -8.10 -12.86
CA HIS A 54 2.92 -7.87 -13.14
C HIS A 54 3.67 -9.13 -13.61
N GLY A 55 3.05 -10.34 -13.60
CA GLY A 55 3.63 -11.57 -14.17
C GLY A 55 4.80 -12.16 -13.38
N SER A 56 4.99 -11.83 -12.11
CA SER A 56 5.97 -12.51 -11.25
C SER A 56 5.67 -13.99 -11.17
N ARG A 57 6.72 -14.84 -11.23
CA ARG A 57 6.60 -16.27 -11.00
C ARG A 57 6.61 -16.64 -9.51
N ARG A 58 7.01 -15.70 -8.65
CA ARG A 58 7.02 -15.90 -7.21
C ARG A 58 5.59 -15.66 -6.70
N TYR A 59 5.07 -16.65 -6.00
CA TYR A 59 3.79 -16.50 -5.30
C TYR A 59 3.94 -15.50 -4.15
N ASP A 60 3.03 -14.53 -4.11
CA ASP A 60 2.89 -13.60 -3.00
C ASP A 60 1.50 -13.80 -2.39
N PRO A 61 1.40 -14.28 -1.14
CA PRO A 61 0.12 -14.55 -0.49
C PRO A 61 -0.73 -13.30 -0.28
N THR A 62 -0.12 -12.11 -0.30
CA THR A 62 -0.86 -10.84 -0.15
C THR A 62 -1.55 -10.41 -1.44
N THR A 63 -1.24 -11.05 -2.59
CA THR A 63 -1.81 -10.71 -3.91
C THR A 63 -3.34 -10.82 -3.89
N PRO A 64 -4.08 -9.73 -4.11
CA PRO A 64 -5.52 -9.81 -4.17
C PRO A 64 -5.98 -10.46 -5.49
N SER A 65 -6.91 -11.42 -5.39
CA SER A 65 -7.69 -11.89 -6.53
C SER A 65 -9.00 -11.10 -6.65
N LEU A 66 -9.64 -11.14 -7.82
CA LEU A 66 -10.99 -10.54 -7.98
C LEU A 66 -11.98 -11.12 -6.97
N SER A 67 -11.90 -12.42 -6.67
CA SER A 67 -12.76 -13.05 -5.66
C SER A 67 -12.46 -12.55 -4.25
N MET A 68 -11.20 -12.28 -3.91
CA MET A 68 -10.83 -11.66 -2.62
C MET A 68 -11.33 -10.22 -2.53
N LEU A 69 -11.14 -9.41 -3.58
CA LEU A 69 -11.64 -8.03 -3.63
C LEU A 69 -13.17 -8.01 -3.39
N LYS A 70 -13.89 -8.86 -4.10
CA LYS A 70 -15.35 -9.00 -3.94
C LYS A 70 -15.75 -9.43 -2.53
N SER A 71 -15.14 -10.49 -1.98
CA SER A 71 -15.47 -11.00 -0.65
C SER A 71 -15.09 -10.02 0.47
N ALA A 72 -14.04 -9.23 0.30
CA ALA A 72 -13.66 -8.16 1.21
C ALA A 72 -14.51 -6.89 1.04
N GLY A 73 -15.42 -6.85 0.08
CA GLY A 73 -16.27 -5.68 -0.19
C GLY A 73 -15.53 -4.48 -0.78
N VAL A 74 -14.38 -4.69 -1.42
CA VAL A 74 -13.61 -3.62 -2.06
C VAL A 74 -14.38 -3.07 -3.23
N ALA A 75 -14.67 -1.77 -3.18
CA ALA A 75 -15.41 -1.07 -4.22
C ALA A 75 -14.50 -0.73 -5.40
N LEU A 76 -13.29 -0.24 -5.12
CA LEU A 76 -12.29 0.14 -6.12
C LEU A 76 -10.90 -0.34 -5.68
N CYS A 77 -10.17 -0.98 -6.57
CA CYS A 77 -8.77 -1.33 -6.38
C CYS A 77 -7.92 -0.77 -7.53
N ALA A 78 -6.76 -0.20 -7.22
CA ALA A 78 -5.79 0.10 -8.25
C ALA A 78 -5.15 -1.20 -8.78
N PHE A 79 -5.02 -1.28 -10.09
CA PHE A 79 -4.32 -2.33 -10.81
C PHE A 79 -2.99 -1.74 -11.29
N SER A 80 -1.97 -1.84 -10.43
CA SER A 80 -0.67 -1.19 -10.64
C SER A 80 0.23 -2.08 -11.48
N ALA A 81 0.55 -1.64 -12.71
CA ALA A 81 1.56 -2.24 -13.54
C ALA A 81 2.95 -1.73 -13.13
N VAL A 82 3.93 -2.62 -13.00
CA VAL A 82 5.30 -2.26 -12.58
C VAL A 82 6.09 -1.76 -13.79
N GLY A 83 6.37 -0.44 -13.84
CA GLY A 83 6.96 0.25 -14.98
C GLY A 83 8.44 -0.07 -15.21
N ASP A 84 9.17 -0.43 -14.17
CA ASP A 84 10.57 -0.81 -14.22
C ASP A 84 10.80 -2.34 -14.12
N ALA A 85 9.74 -3.14 -14.25
CA ALA A 85 9.81 -4.61 -14.14
C ALA A 85 10.80 -5.25 -15.12
N THR A 86 10.97 -4.68 -16.30
CA THR A 86 11.94 -5.13 -17.32
C THR A 86 13.35 -5.27 -16.76
N PHE A 87 13.75 -4.38 -15.84
CA PHE A 87 15.09 -4.39 -15.23
C PHE A 87 15.30 -5.51 -14.19
N PHE A 88 14.22 -6.04 -13.62
CA PHE A 88 14.30 -7.10 -12.59
C PHE A 88 14.05 -8.49 -13.14
N ARG A 89 13.34 -8.60 -14.27
CA ARG A 89 12.85 -9.87 -14.78
C ARG A 89 13.66 -10.43 -15.93
N GLY A 90 14.63 -9.67 -16.45
CA GLY A 90 15.41 -10.10 -17.60
C GLY A 90 14.55 -10.27 -18.85
N GLY A 91 13.47 -9.51 -19.00
CA GLY A 91 12.62 -9.48 -20.18
C GLY A 91 13.34 -8.94 -21.42
N SER A 92 12.89 -9.35 -22.58
CA SER A 92 13.43 -8.88 -23.88
C SER A 92 12.68 -7.66 -24.42
N GLY A 93 11.76 -7.09 -23.66
CA GLY A 93 10.96 -5.94 -24.05
C GLY A 93 11.51 -4.61 -23.52
N THR A 94 10.89 -3.50 -23.95
CA THR A 94 11.10 -2.19 -23.38
C THR A 94 10.17 -1.99 -22.17
N PRO A 95 10.48 -1.07 -21.24
CA PRO A 95 9.61 -0.72 -20.12
C PRO A 95 8.19 -0.37 -20.56
N PHE A 96 8.03 0.40 -21.64
CA PHE A 96 6.72 0.75 -22.22
C PHE A 96 5.92 -0.51 -22.62
N ASN A 97 6.53 -1.39 -23.43
CA ASN A 97 5.84 -2.58 -23.94
C ASN A 97 5.50 -3.57 -22.84
N ASP A 98 6.39 -3.77 -21.87
CA ASP A 98 6.12 -4.66 -20.73
C ASP A 98 4.97 -4.12 -19.86
N THR A 99 4.97 -2.82 -19.59
CA THR A 99 3.89 -2.14 -18.86
C THR A 99 2.56 -2.25 -19.59
N GLN A 100 2.55 -2.03 -20.93
CA GLN A 100 1.37 -2.23 -21.76
C GLN A 100 0.83 -3.67 -21.70
N ALA A 101 1.71 -4.65 -21.70
CA ALA A 101 1.31 -6.06 -21.59
C ALA A 101 0.68 -6.37 -20.22
N GLN A 102 1.20 -5.78 -19.14
CA GLN A 102 0.62 -5.89 -17.79
C GLN A 102 -0.77 -5.25 -17.73
N LEU A 103 -0.92 -4.00 -18.16
CA LEU A 103 -2.21 -3.29 -18.23
C LEU A 103 -3.23 -4.03 -19.11
N GLY A 104 -2.77 -4.64 -20.21
CA GLY A 104 -3.60 -5.46 -21.08
C GLY A 104 -4.25 -6.65 -20.37
N ARG A 105 -3.66 -7.17 -19.28
CA ARG A 105 -4.29 -8.22 -18.45
C ARG A 105 -5.53 -7.68 -17.72
N ALA A 106 -5.42 -6.51 -17.09
CA ALA A 106 -6.56 -5.87 -16.43
C ALA A 106 -7.66 -5.44 -17.41
N ARG A 107 -7.29 -4.90 -18.60
CA ARG A 107 -8.26 -4.56 -19.65
C ARG A 107 -9.05 -5.78 -20.12
N ARG A 108 -8.40 -6.95 -20.26
CA ARG A 108 -9.12 -8.19 -20.62
C ARG A 108 -10.13 -8.62 -19.55
N LEU A 109 -9.90 -8.35 -18.26
CA LEU A 109 -10.90 -8.59 -17.22
C LEU A 109 -12.11 -7.67 -17.41
N ALA A 110 -11.88 -6.42 -17.79
CA ALA A 110 -12.95 -5.48 -18.10
C ALA A 110 -13.75 -5.90 -19.35
N GLU A 111 -13.07 -6.33 -20.42
CA GLU A 111 -13.71 -6.86 -21.64
C GLU A 111 -14.62 -8.06 -21.35
N LYS A 112 -14.27 -8.88 -20.36
CA LYS A 112 -15.10 -10.02 -19.89
C LYS A 112 -16.22 -9.62 -18.94
N GLY A 113 -16.31 -8.35 -18.50
CA GLY A 113 -17.27 -7.90 -17.51
C GLY A 113 -16.92 -8.33 -16.07
N GLU A 114 -15.70 -8.78 -15.81
CA GLU A 114 -15.20 -9.19 -14.51
C GLU A 114 -14.65 -8.02 -13.69
N LEU A 115 -14.40 -6.87 -14.34
CA LEU A 115 -13.90 -5.63 -13.77
C LEU A 115 -14.58 -4.44 -14.43
N GLN A 116 -14.85 -3.36 -13.71
CA GLN A 116 -15.30 -2.08 -14.25
C GLN A 116 -14.16 -1.07 -14.17
N LEU A 117 -13.81 -0.39 -15.26
CA LEU A 117 -12.71 0.58 -15.23
C LEU A 117 -13.22 1.96 -14.79
N VAL A 118 -12.46 2.62 -13.92
CA VAL A 118 -12.64 4.04 -13.59
C VAL A 118 -11.80 4.85 -14.57
N LEU A 119 -12.47 5.60 -15.44
CA LEU A 119 -11.84 6.42 -16.48
C LEU A 119 -12.06 7.92 -16.24
N GLY A 120 -13.02 8.30 -15.38
CA GLY A 120 -13.32 9.68 -15.07
C GLY A 120 -14.20 9.82 -13.83
N ARG A 121 -14.58 11.05 -13.51
CA ARG A 121 -15.42 11.36 -12.33
C ARG A 121 -16.80 10.72 -12.39
N GLY A 122 -17.35 10.56 -13.58
CA GLY A 122 -18.64 9.88 -13.75
C GLY A 122 -18.64 8.47 -13.20
N ASP A 123 -17.53 7.73 -13.37
CA ASP A 123 -17.40 6.36 -12.87
C ASP A 123 -17.30 6.32 -11.33
N LEU A 124 -16.71 7.36 -10.71
CA LEU A 124 -16.67 7.46 -9.25
C LEU A 124 -18.06 7.59 -8.63
N GLN A 125 -19.01 8.22 -9.33
CA GLN A 125 -20.40 8.33 -8.87
C GLN A 125 -21.15 6.99 -8.92
N ALA A 126 -20.67 6.04 -9.73
CA ALA A 126 -21.22 4.67 -9.80
C ALA A 126 -20.67 3.75 -8.69
N LEU A 127 -19.64 4.18 -7.93
CA LEU A 127 -19.11 3.38 -6.84
C LEU A 127 -20.17 3.16 -5.76
N LYS A 128 -20.26 1.93 -5.33
CA LYS A 128 -21.12 1.52 -4.22
C LYS A 128 -20.37 0.53 -3.31
N PRO A 129 -20.74 0.45 -2.03
CA PRO A 129 -20.19 -0.56 -1.14
C PRO A 129 -20.41 -1.98 -1.66
N ALA A 130 -19.38 -2.82 -1.56
CA ALA A 130 -19.43 -4.25 -1.91
C ALA A 130 -20.12 -4.55 -3.26
N PRO A 131 -19.61 -4.03 -4.39
CA PRO A 131 -20.22 -4.24 -5.69
C PRO A 131 -20.08 -5.69 -6.15
N ASP A 132 -21.01 -6.16 -6.99
CA ASP A 132 -20.93 -7.50 -7.58
C ASP A 132 -19.72 -7.67 -8.50
N VAL A 133 -19.37 -6.61 -9.21
CA VAL A 133 -18.17 -6.49 -10.03
C VAL A 133 -17.35 -5.32 -9.49
N PRO A 134 -16.11 -5.54 -9.00
CA PRO A 134 -15.30 -4.47 -8.47
C PRO A 134 -14.88 -3.48 -9.55
N PHE A 135 -14.60 -2.24 -9.13
CA PHE A 135 -13.98 -1.25 -10.01
C PHE A 135 -12.46 -1.36 -9.95
N GLY A 136 -11.81 -1.10 -11.10
CA GLY A 136 -10.37 -1.05 -11.25
C GLY A 136 -9.91 0.33 -11.71
N LEU A 137 -8.91 0.88 -11.04
CA LEU A 137 -8.16 2.05 -11.49
C LEU A 137 -6.85 1.54 -12.11
N LEU A 138 -6.67 1.70 -13.42
CA LEU A 138 -5.40 1.33 -14.03
C LEU A 138 -4.32 2.32 -13.59
N ALA A 139 -3.22 1.77 -13.06
CA ALA A 139 -2.11 2.53 -12.53
C ALA A 139 -0.76 2.00 -13.04
N ILE A 140 0.26 2.83 -12.99
CA ILE A 140 1.65 2.46 -13.29
C ILE A 140 2.49 2.77 -12.06
N GLU A 141 3.31 1.83 -11.64
CA GLU A 141 4.31 2.01 -10.60
C GLU A 141 5.70 2.09 -11.20
N GLY A 142 6.23 3.31 -11.33
CA GLY A 142 7.53 3.61 -11.93
C GLY A 142 7.44 4.21 -13.32
N GLY A 143 7.84 5.48 -13.43
CA GLY A 143 7.83 6.26 -14.67
C GLY A 143 8.88 5.84 -15.71
N ASP A 144 9.69 4.81 -15.43
CA ASP A 144 10.53 4.14 -16.43
C ASP A 144 9.72 3.69 -17.64
N ALA A 145 8.43 3.38 -17.44
CA ALA A 145 7.49 3.05 -18.51
C ALA A 145 7.36 4.13 -19.58
N LEU A 146 7.67 5.39 -19.27
CA LEU A 146 7.61 6.50 -20.21
C LEU A 146 8.78 6.54 -21.19
N GLU A 147 9.92 5.93 -20.87
CA GLU A 147 11.14 5.93 -21.70
C GLU A 147 11.52 7.36 -22.15
N GLY A 148 11.33 8.37 -21.28
CA GLY A 148 11.64 9.77 -21.55
C GLY A 148 10.68 10.48 -22.53
N SER A 149 9.49 9.92 -22.80
CA SER A 149 8.53 10.46 -23.78
C SER A 149 7.17 10.80 -23.15
N LEU A 150 6.68 12.02 -23.38
CA LEU A 150 5.32 12.42 -23.01
C LEU A 150 4.27 11.75 -23.90
N GLU A 151 4.60 11.42 -25.15
CA GLU A 151 3.73 10.68 -26.05
C GLU A 151 3.38 9.29 -25.48
N ASN A 152 4.31 8.68 -24.74
CA ASN A 152 4.06 7.43 -24.03
C ASN A 152 3.07 7.65 -22.86
N LEU A 153 3.15 8.78 -22.17
CA LEU A 153 2.15 9.15 -21.14
C LEU A 153 0.76 9.31 -21.74
N ASP A 154 0.66 10.00 -22.90
CA ASP A 154 -0.59 10.12 -23.66
C ASP A 154 -1.14 8.76 -24.10
N ALA A 155 -0.27 7.84 -24.52
CA ALA A 155 -0.66 6.49 -24.90
C ALA A 155 -1.25 5.74 -23.69
N PHE A 156 -0.59 5.77 -22.54
CA PHE A 156 -1.12 5.16 -21.32
C PHE A 156 -2.45 5.78 -20.88
N PHE A 157 -2.60 7.10 -20.95
CA PHE A 157 -3.85 7.77 -20.63
C PHE A 157 -5.00 7.31 -21.56
N ARG A 158 -4.77 7.25 -22.88
CA ARG A 158 -5.75 6.72 -23.85
C ARG A 158 -6.12 5.27 -23.56
N ASP A 159 -5.18 4.48 -23.03
CA ASP A 159 -5.38 3.08 -22.65
C ASP A 159 -6.06 2.91 -21.27
N GLY A 160 -6.46 4.02 -20.65
CA GLY A 160 -7.25 4.03 -19.43
C GLY A 160 -6.46 4.20 -18.14
N VAL A 161 -5.14 4.43 -18.18
CA VAL A 161 -4.36 4.73 -16.98
C VAL A 161 -4.79 6.07 -16.38
N ARG A 162 -4.98 6.11 -15.07
CA ARG A 162 -5.43 7.31 -14.33
C ARG A 162 -4.58 7.66 -13.13
N MET A 163 -3.56 6.87 -12.84
CA MET A 163 -2.59 7.15 -11.77
C MET A 163 -1.21 6.65 -12.18
N MET A 164 -0.16 7.36 -11.77
CA MET A 164 1.22 6.90 -11.96
C MET A 164 2.09 7.30 -10.77
N THR A 165 2.79 6.31 -10.23
CA THR A 165 3.90 6.50 -9.30
C THR A 165 5.14 6.90 -10.11
N LEU A 166 5.75 8.04 -9.77
CA LEU A 166 6.78 8.68 -10.61
C LEU A 166 8.09 7.90 -10.69
N VAL A 167 8.49 7.27 -9.59
CA VAL A 167 9.70 6.46 -9.46
C VAL A 167 9.37 5.20 -8.68
N HIS A 168 10.11 4.10 -8.86
CA HIS A 168 9.89 2.87 -8.10
C HIS A 168 11.20 2.36 -7.47
N GLU A 169 11.77 1.24 -7.89
CA GLU A 169 12.95 0.62 -7.27
C GLU A 169 14.28 1.24 -7.72
N ARG A 170 14.26 2.18 -8.65
CA ARG A 170 15.45 2.85 -9.21
C ARG A 170 15.14 4.31 -9.56
N ASP A 171 16.20 5.12 -9.65
CA ASP A 171 16.13 6.43 -10.27
C ASP A 171 15.81 6.29 -11.77
N ASN A 172 15.06 7.24 -12.29
CA ASN A 172 14.71 7.29 -13.71
C ASN A 172 14.77 8.73 -14.26
N GLU A 173 14.29 8.94 -15.45
CA GLU A 173 14.31 10.26 -16.12
C GLU A 173 13.45 11.31 -15.41
N ILE A 174 12.57 10.92 -14.48
CA ILE A 174 11.67 11.80 -13.72
C ILE A 174 12.34 12.32 -12.45
N GLY A 175 13.01 11.44 -11.70
CA GLY A 175 13.57 11.82 -10.41
C GLY A 175 14.26 10.67 -9.67
N HIS A 176 14.44 10.86 -8.37
CA HIS A 176 15.18 9.95 -7.51
C HIS A 176 14.25 9.15 -6.61
N ASN A 177 14.54 7.84 -6.44
CA ASN A 177 13.82 6.98 -5.51
C ASN A 177 14.41 7.01 -4.10
N GLN A 178 13.63 6.60 -3.10
CA GLN A 178 14.02 6.60 -1.68
C GLN A 178 15.29 5.80 -1.35
N ARG A 179 15.67 4.82 -2.17
CA ARG A 179 16.86 3.99 -1.97
C ARG A 179 18.11 4.54 -2.62
N SER A 180 17.98 5.55 -3.48
CA SER A 180 19.11 6.20 -4.14
C SER A 180 20.08 6.81 -3.13
N ASP A 181 21.36 6.74 -3.42
CA ASP A 181 22.39 7.48 -2.67
C ASP A 181 22.44 8.96 -3.07
N THR A 182 21.88 9.31 -4.24
CA THR A 182 21.64 10.69 -4.68
C THR A 182 20.30 11.20 -4.21
N ASP A 183 20.20 12.48 -3.88
CA ASP A 183 18.95 13.18 -3.63
C ASP A 183 18.91 14.44 -4.47
N GLY A 184 17.81 14.66 -5.19
CA GLY A 184 17.63 15.78 -6.09
C GLY A 184 16.16 16.05 -6.38
N PRO A 185 15.83 17.27 -6.86
CA PRO A 185 14.49 17.62 -7.27
C PRO A 185 14.05 16.77 -8.47
N LEU A 186 12.81 16.98 -8.93
CA LEU A 186 12.40 16.53 -10.26
C LEU A 186 13.42 16.98 -11.31
N THR A 187 13.67 16.12 -12.28
CA THR A 187 14.37 16.56 -13.50
C THR A 187 13.50 17.53 -14.30
N PRO A 188 14.03 18.24 -15.28
CA PRO A 188 13.18 19.04 -16.19
C PRO A 188 12.09 18.21 -16.89
N PHE A 189 12.41 16.97 -17.27
CA PHE A 189 11.41 16.04 -17.83
C PHE A 189 10.38 15.63 -16.77
N GLY A 190 10.82 15.34 -15.54
CA GLY A 190 9.93 15.00 -14.44
C GLY A 190 8.93 16.11 -14.13
N ALA A 191 9.35 17.38 -14.19
CA ALA A 191 8.42 18.51 -14.02
C ALA A 191 7.38 18.54 -15.15
N GLN A 192 7.78 18.35 -16.40
CA GLN A 192 6.86 18.25 -17.54
C GLN A 192 5.87 17.09 -17.39
N VAL A 193 6.34 15.93 -16.89
CA VAL A 193 5.45 14.78 -16.62
C VAL A 193 4.38 15.13 -15.58
N VAL A 194 4.76 15.76 -14.46
CA VAL A 194 3.78 16.15 -13.43
C VAL A 194 2.78 17.17 -13.97
N GLU A 195 3.24 18.19 -14.70
CA GLU A 195 2.36 19.18 -15.34
C GLU A 195 1.39 18.51 -16.31
N HIS A 196 1.89 17.64 -17.18
CA HIS A 196 1.08 16.95 -18.17
C HIS A 196 0.08 15.96 -17.54
N MET A 197 0.45 15.25 -16.49
CA MET A 197 -0.48 14.42 -15.71
C MET A 197 -1.64 15.27 -15.14
N ASN A 198 -1.35 16.47 -14.65
CA ASN A 198 -2.39 17.38 -14.15
C ASN A 198 -3.33 17.84 -15.27
N GLU A 199 -2.80 18.12 -16.48
CA GLU A 199 -3.59 18.51 -17.65
C GLU A 199 -4.50 17.37 -18.14
N LEU A 200 -3.99 16.14 -18.16
CA LEU A 200 -4.74 14.95 -18.53
C LEU A 200 -5.79 14.54 -17.47
N GLY A 201 -5.64 14.97 -16.23
CA GLY A 201 -6.46 14.49 -15.13
C GLY A 201 -6.01 13.12 -14.63
N MET A 202 -4.71 12.91 -14.50
CA MET A 202 -4.10 11.73 -13.89
C MET A 202 -3.62 12.06 -12.49
N LEU A 203 -3.89 11.16 -11.54
CA LEU A 203 -3.40 11.28 -10.16
C LEU A 203 -1.89 11.00 -10.09
N VAL A 204 -1.16 11.95 -9.54
CA VAL A 204 0.28 11.82 -9.27
C VAL A 204 0.48 11.07 -7.95
N ASP A 205 1.18 9.95 -7.99
CA ASP A 205 1.58 9.18 -6.81
C ASP A 205 3.08 9.38 -6.55
N VAL A 206 3.40 9.75 -5.31
CA VAL A 206 4.78 10.02 -4.87
C VAL A 206 5.37 8.89 -4.02
N ALA A 207 4.69 7.75 -3.90
CA ALA A 207 5.29 6.58 -3.28
C ALA A 207 6.68 6.32 -3.90
N HIS A 208 7.63 5.82 -3.12
CA HIS A 208 9.03 5.64 -3.50
C HIS A 208 9.85 6.91 -3.80
N ALA A 209 9.25 8.07 -4.04
CA ALA A 209 10.01 9.28 -4.36
C ALA A 209 10.87 9.74 -3.18
N LYS A 210 12.11 10.12 -3.45
CA LYS A 210 13.03 10.66 -2.44
C LYS A 210 12.64 12.08 -2.03
N THR A 211 13.11 12.52 -0.90
CA THR A 211 12.68 13.77 -0.23
C THR A 211 12.72 15.00 -1.13
N ALA A 212 13.82 15.26 -1.85
CA ALA A 212 13.90 16.44 -2.72
C ALA A 212 13.02 16.30 -3.97
N THR A 213 12.90 15.09 -4.54
CA THR A 213 11.97 14.79 -5.65
C THR A 213 10.53 15.03 -5.20
N LEU A 214 10.10 14.47 -4.04
CA LEU A 214 8.77 14.69 -3.48
C LEU A 214 8.51 16.19 -3.24
N LYS A 215 9.46 16.89 -2.62
CA LYS A 215 9.32 18.33 -2.38
C LYS A 215 9.07 19.10 -3.68
N SER A 216 9.85 18.81 -4.71
CA SER A 216 9.70 19.42 -6.02
C SER A 216 8.34 19.07 -6.66
N VAL A 217 7.83 17.84 -6.50
CA VAL A 217 6.47 17.49 -6.94
C VAL A 217 5.43 18.39 -6.30
N THR A 218 5.53 18.64 -4.97
CA THR A 218 4.54 19.49 -4.27
C THR A 218 4.59 20.96 -4.71
N GLU A 219 5.66 21.39 -5.32
CA GLU A 219 5.83 22.74 -5.87
C GLU A 219 5.26 22.86 -7.30
N VAL A 220 5.29 21.78 -8.08
CA VAL A 220 4.83 21.74 -9.47
C VAL A 220 3.36 21.31 -9.59
N ALA A 221 2.91 20.37 -8.75
CA ALA A 221 1.58 19.81 -8.83
C ALA A 221 0.50 20.87 -8.53
N LYS A 222 -0.50 20.97 -9.43
CA LYS A 222 -1.67 21.85 -9.30
C LYS A 222 -2.88 21.15 -8.70
N MET A 223 -2.84 19.82 -8.64
CA MET A 223 -3.88 18.95 -8.09
C MET A 223 -3.37 18.24 -6.83
N PRO A 224 -4.25 17.75 -5.96
CA PRO A 224 -3.84 16.89 -4.85
C PRO A 224 -3.01 15.71 -5.34
N ILE A 225 -2.01 15.33 -4.56
CA ILE A 225 -1.17 14.15 -4.82
C ILE A 225 -1.47 13.04 -3.80
N ILE A 226 -1.03 11.81 -4.09
CA ILE A 226 -1.13 10.68 -3.17
C ILE A 226 0.26 10.11 -2.88
N ASP A 227 0.48 9.63 -1.66
CA ASP A 227 1.49 8.60 -1.38
C ASP A 227 0.72 7.31 -1.11
N SER A 228 0.68 6.44 -2.08
CA SER A 228 -0.26 5.34 -2.13
C SER A 228 0.04 4.22 -1.13
N HIS A 229 1.30 4.09 -0.66
CA HIS A 229 1.72 3.07 0.29
C HIS A 229 3.01 3.44 1.01
N THR A 230 2.92 3.89 2.25
CA THR A 230 4.05 4.29 3.10
C THR A 230 3.67 4.19 4.59
N GLY A 231 4.41 4.87 5.45
CA GLY A 231 4.14 5.06 6.86
C GLY A 231 5.06 6.13 7.44
N PRO A 232 4.80 6.64 8.64
CA PRO A 232 5.66 7.63 9.27
C PRO A 232 6.99 7.01 9.70
N PHE A 233 8.07 7.74 9.41
CA PHE A 233 9.37 7.48 10.00
C PHE A 233 9.42 8.04 11.42
N LEU A 234 9.63 7.18 12.41
CA LEU A 234 9.79 7.60 13.79
C LEU A 234 11.28 7.67 14.16
N PRO A 235 11.72 8.65 14.97
CA PRO A 235 13.12 8.74 15.39
C PRO A 235 13.57 7.44 16.08
N GLY A 236 14.66 6.86 15.59
CA GLY A 236 15.21 5.59 16.06
C GLY A 236 14.77 4.36 15.28
N GLU A 237 13.96 4.51 14.24
CA GLU A 237 13.60 3.46 13.27
C GLU A 237 14.66 3.34 12.18
N GLU A 238 15.88 2.99 12.57
CA GLU A 238 16.97 2.75 11.63
C GLU A 238 16.98 1.28 11.24
N GLY A 239 16.73 0.99 9.97
CA GLY A 239 16.70 -0.37 9.45
C GLY A 239 16.27 -0.47 7.99
N ARG A 240 16.14 -1.69 7.47
CA ARG A 240 15.76 -1.92 6.05
C ARG A 240 14.45 -1.25 5.64
N GLY A 241 13.48 -1.15 6.54
CA GLY A 241 12.18 -0.54 6.28
C GLY A 241 12.19 0.99 6.31
N SER A 242 13.16 1.61 7.01
CA SER A 242 13.18 3.07 7.23
C SER A 242 13.27 3.89 5.93
N ARG A 243 13.94 3.38 4.91
CA ARG A 243 14.05 4.05 3.60
C ARG A 243 12.73 4.08 2.82
N ARG A 244 11.71 3.32 3.24
CA ARG A 244 10.38 3.29 2.64
C ARG A 244 9.35 4.10 3.44
N LEU A 245 9.77 4.75 4.51
CA LEU A 245 8.95 5.54 5.41
C LEU A 245 9.17 7.04 5.16
N ARG A 246 8.17 7.84 5.50
CA ARG A 246 8.18 9.30 5.37
C ARG A 246 8.45 9.98 6.70
N SER A 247 9.23 11.04 6.68
CA SER A 247 9.25 12.00 7.77
C SER A 247 7.88 12.71 7.89
N TRP A 248 7.57 13.23 9.07
CA TRP A 248 6.36 14.04 9.27
C TRP A 248 6.29 15.25 8.34
N GLN A 249 7.43 15.86 8.06
CA GLN A 249 7.52 17.01 7.16
C GLN A 249 7.13 16.63 5.72
N GLU A 250 7.56 15.47 5.22
CA GLU A 250 7.18 14.98 3.90
C GLU A 250 5.67 14.70 3.82
N MET A 251 5.11 14.10 4.88
CA MET A 251 3.66 13.86 4.95
C MET A 251 2.87 15.17 5.01
N GLU A 252 3.36 16.18 5.75
CA GLU A 252 2.75 17.52 5.80
C GLU A 252 2.78 18.22 4.44
N TRP A 253 3.83 18.04 3.64
CA TRP A 253 3.85 18.57 2.27
C TRP A 253 2.79 17.91 1.39
N ILE A 254 2.61 16.59 1.47
CA ILE A 254 1.55 15.88 0.74
C ILE A 254 0.17 16.38 1.20
N ALA A 255 -0.07 16.45 2.51
CA ALA A 255 -1.31 16.96 3.08
C ALA A 255 -1.60 18.40 2.63
N GLY A 256 -0.56 19.26 2.55
CA GLY A 256 -0.64 20.64 2.09
C GLY A 256 -1.14 20.81 0.65
N THR A 257 -1.03 19.78 -0.20
CA THR A 257 -1.65 19.78 -1.55
C THR A 257 -3.15 19.44 -1.51
N GLY A 258 -3.71 19.10 -0.34
CA GLY A 258 -5.02 18.47 -0.21
C GLY A 258 -4.99 16.96 -0.44
N GLY A 259 -3.80 16.38 -0.49
CA GLY A 259 -3.53 14.98 -0.80
C GLY A 259 -3.78 14.01 0.35
N VAL A 260 -3.42 12.75 0.13
CA VAL A 260 -3.60 11.64 1.09
C VAL A 260 -2.31 10.84 1.19
N VAL A 261 -1.93 10.48 2.42
CA VAL A 261 -0.86 9.54 2.73
C VAL A 261 -1.51 8.23 3.14
N CYS A 262 -1.31 7.18 2.34
CA CYS A 262 -1.86 5.85 2.62
C CYS A 262 -0.83 5.00 3.35
N THR A 263 -1.25 4.43 4.47
CA THR A 263 -0.42 3.51 5.25
C THR A 263 -0.72 2.06 4.87
N TRP A 264 0.26 1.20 4.99
CA TRP A 264 0.34 -0.13 4.41
C TRP A 264 0.64 -1.23 5.43
N PRO A 265 0.43 -2.53 5.12
CA PRO A 265 0.65 -3.62 6.07
C PRO A 265 2.13 -3.96 6.33
N PHE A 266 3.09 -3.23 5.75
CA PHE A 266 4.50 -3.53 5.92
C PHE A 266 4.89 -3.61 7.39
N GLY A 267 5.42 -4.76 7.81
CA GLY A 267 5.87 -5.04 9.15
C GLY A 267 7.37 -4.85 9.31
N PHE A 268 7.80 -4.29 10.43
CA PHE A 268 9.21 -4.22 10.79
C PHE A 268 9.39 -4.24 12.30
N SER A 269 10.54 -4.72 12.74
CA SER A 269 10.97 -4.66 14.14
C SER A 269 12.33 -4.00 14.21
N GLY A 270 12.49 -3.07 15.14
CA GLY A 270 13.73 -2.34 15.38
C GLY A 270 14.00 -2.17 16.88
N ARG A 271 15.19 -1.69 17.24
CA ARG A 271 15.58 -1.53 18.65
C ARG A 271 14.70 -0.53 19.43
N ARG A 272 13.93 0.33 18.77
CA ARG A 272 13.16 1.42 19.38
C ARG A 272 11.73 1.55 18.88
N SER A 273 11.34 0.84 17.83
CA SER A 273 9.97 0.81 17.36
C SER A 273 9.61 -0.54 16.77
N GLU A 274 8.40 -0.96 17.02
CA GLU A 274 7.85 -2.20 16.53
C GLU A 274 6.56 -1.89 15.77
N ARG A 275 6.52 -2.31 14.53
CA ARG A 275 5.34 -2.34 13.69
C ARG A 275 5.13 -3.77 13.23
N THR A 276 4.71 -4.61 14.18
CA THR A 276 4.65 -6.07 14.01
C THR A 276 3.23 -6.61 14.10
N THR A 277 2.26 -5.82 14.58
CA THR A 277 0.87 -6.25 14.79
C THR A 277 -0.12 -5.22 14.25
N LEU A 278 -1.38 -5.63 14.03
CA LEU A 278 -2.47 -4.70 13.67
C LEU A 278 -2.66 -3.60 14.70
N ARG A 279 -2.39 -3.86 15.99
CA ARG A 279 -2.46 -2.85 17.04
C ARG A 279 -1.39 -1.77 16.86
N HIS A 280 -0.18 -2.15 16.50
CA HIS A 280 0.89 -1.18 16.18
C HIS A 280 0.52 -0.34 14.96
N TRP A 281 -0.05 -0.96 13.93
CA TRP A 281 -0.52 -0.25 12.75
C TRP A 281 -1.67 0.72 13.08
N ALA A 282 -2.66 0.28 13.88
CA ALA A 282 -3.74 1.15 14.32
C ALA A 282 -3.22 2.36 15.13
N ALA A 283 -2.25 2.14 16.03
CA ALA A 283 -1.62 3.24 16.77
C ALA A 283 -0.86 4.22 15.85
N GLU A 284 -0.28 3.73 14.75
CA GLU A 284 0.33 4.58 13.71
C GLU A 284 -0.72 5.46 13.03
N VAL A 285 -1.85 4.89 12.61
CA VAL A 285 -2.96 5.64 12.00
C VAL A 285 -3.48 6.74 12.96
N MET A 286 -3.58 6.43 14.25
CA MET A 286 -3.97 7.43 15.26
C MET A 286 -2.95 8.58 15.38
N ARG A 287 -1.66 8.30 15.26
CA ARG A 287 -0.62 9.35 15.23
C ARG A 287 -0.72 10.18 13.95
N MET A 288 -0.93 9.53 12.78
CA MET A 288 -1.13 10.23 11.50
C MET A 288 -2.36 11.14 11.57
N LYS A 289 -3.49 10.63 12.08
CA LYS A 289 -4.70 11.44 12.31
C LYS A 289 -4.42 12.67 13.19
N SER A 290 -3.70 12.46 14.29
CA SER A 290 -3.38 13.57 15.23
C SER A 290 -2.48 14.63 14.61
N ARG A 291 -1.62 14.25 13.68
CA ARG A 291 -0.61 15.15 13.08
C ARG A 291 -1.09 15.81 11.81
N LEU A 292 -1.79 15.07 10.94
CA LEU A 292 -2.16 15.49 9.60
C LEU A 292 -3.65 15.88 9.46
N GLY A 293 -4.50 15.36 10.36
CA GLY A 293 -5.95 15.29 10.15
C GLY A 293 -6.34 13.96 9.48
N ILE A 294 -7.53 13.45 9.80
CA ILE A 294 -8.01 12.17 9.22
C ILE A 294 -8.20 12.27 7.71
N GLU A 295 -8.55 13.43 7.21
CA GLU A 295 -8.75 13.74 5.79
C GLU A 295 -7.50 13.50 4.93
N HIS A 296 -6.33 13.41 5.55
CA HIS A 296 -5.05 13.15 4.88
C HIS A 296 -4.51 11.74 5.12
N CYS A 297 -5.29 10.85 5.76
CA CYS A 297 -4.90 9.49 6.05
C CYS A 297 -5.68 8.50 5.19
N GLY A 298 -5.02 7.48 4.64
CA GLY A 298 -5.65 6.44 3.83
C GLY A 298 -5.05 5.06 4.07
N LEU A 299 -5.74 4.05 3.53
CA LEU A 299 -5.26 2.68 3.42
C LEU A 299 -4.69 2.47 2.02
N GLY A 300 -3.51 1.84 1.91
CA GLY A 300 -2.98 1.29 0.68
C GLY A 300 -2.24 0.01 0.99
N THR A 301 -2.51 -1.09 0.27
CA THR A 301 -2.05 -2.40 0.74
C THR A 301 -0.72 -2.82 0.17
N ASP A 302 -0.34 -2.35 -1.02
CA ASP A 302 0.76 -2.90 -1.80
C ASP A 302 0.63 -4.44 -1.94
N GLY A 303 -0.62 -4.92 -2.01
CA GLY A 303 -0.92 -6.35 -2.12
C GLY A 303 -0.37 -6.95 -3.41
N GLY A 304 0.48 -7.97 -3.29
CA GLY A 304 1.21 -8.56 -4.41
C GLY A 304 2.51 -7.84 -4.77
N GLY A 305 2.89 -6.76 -4.06
CA GLY A 305 4.13 -6.01 -4.28
C GLY A 305 5.39 -6.67 -3.71
N GLY A 306 5.27 -7.84 -3.09
CA GLY A 306 6.42 -8.60 -2.59
C GLY A 306 6.97 -8.08 -1.27
N LEU A 307 6.12 -7.60 -0.39
CA LEU A 307 6.50 -7.14 0.94
C LEU A 307 7.30 -8.20 1.69
N PRO A 308 8.49 -7.89 2.22
CA PRO A 308 9.34 -8.86 2.88
C PRO A 308 8.74 -9.36 4.21
N GLN A 309 7.89 -8.57 4.83
CA GLN A 309 7.18 -8.88 6.06
C GLN A 309 5.92 -8.02 6.14
N VAL A 310 4.82 -8.60 6.56
CA VAL A 310 3.58 -7.89 6.91
C VAL A 310 3.35 -7.97 8.42
N VAL A 311 2.54 -7.07 8.94
CA VAL A 311 2.14 -7.11 10.35
C VAL A 311 1.34 -8.38 10.65
N GLU A 312 1.55 -8.96 11.83
CA GLU A 312 0.80 -10.12 12.31
C GLU A 312 -0.71 -9.82 12.32
N GLY A 313 -1.50 -10.75 11.78
CA GLY A 313 -2.94 -10.60 11.60
C GLY A 313 -3.33 -9.97 10.26
N TRP A 314 -2.37 -9.60 9.41
CA TRP A 314 -2.61 -9.21 8.02
C TRP A 314 -2.06 -10.28 7.07
N GLU A 315 -2.94 -10.95 6.35
CA GLU A 315 -2.56 -11.93 5.34
C GLU A 315 -2.81 -11.40 3.92
N SER A 316 -3.87 -10.62 3.76
CA SER A 316 -4.27 -9.99 2.49
C SER A 316 -5.36 -8.94 2.78
N ILE A 317 -5.95 -8.37 1.73
CA ILE A 317 -7.10 -7.46 1.85
C ILE A 317 -8.29 -8.11 2.60
N ALA A 318 -8.39 -9.44 2.63
CA ALA A 318 -9.38 -10.15 3.42
C ALA A 318 -9.24 -9.95 4.94
N SER A 319 -8.07 -9.53 5.41
CA SER A 319 -7.79 -9.17 6.82
C SER A 319 -8.29 -7.77 7.21
N LEU A 320 -8.88 -7.01 6.28
CA LEU A 320 -9.35 -5.65 6.54
C LEU A 320 -10.33 -5.53 7.73
N PRO A 321 -11.27 -6.49 7.96
CA PRO A 321 -12.12 -6.45 9.15
C PRO A 321 -11.35 -6.48 10.47
N ALA A 322 -10.22 -7.22 10.54
CA ALA A 322 -9.38 -7.26 11.73
C ALA A 322 -8.64 -5.93 11.95
N LEU A 323 -8.17 -5.28 10.88
CA LEU A 323 -7.60 -3.94 10.96
C LEU A 323 -8.65 -2.90 11.40
N ALA A 324 -9.86 -2.95 10.82
CA ALA A 324 -10.95 -2.04 11.20
C ALA A 324 -11.27 -2.15 12.69
N ARG A 325 -11.35 -3.36 13.23
CA ARG A 325 -11.51 -3.58 14.66
C ARG A 325 -10.36 -2.97 15.46
N ALA A 326 -9.11 -3.22 15.10
CA ALA A 326 -7.95 -2.66 15.80
C ALA A 326 -7.96 -1.12 15.78
N LEU A 327 -8.41 -0.49 14.68
CA LEU A 327 -8.58 0.95 14.55
C LEU A 327 -9.70 1.46 15.49
N ARG A 328 -10.84 0.78 15.53
CA ARG A 328 -11.97 1.10 16.44
C ARG A 328 -11.56 0.98 17.90
N ASP A 329 -10.85 -0.08 18.25
CA ASP A 329 -10.32 -0.32 19.61
C ASP A 329 -9.28 0.75 20.00
N ALA A 330 -8.54 1.30 19.03
CA ALA A 330 -7.63 2.42 19.23
C ALA A 330 -8.34 3.79 19.33
N GLY A 331 -9.67 3.85 19.16
CA GLY A 331 -10.48 5.05 19.31
C GLY A 331 -10.78 5.79 18.00
N LEU A 332 -10.56 5.17 16.83
CA LEU A 332 -10.98 5.77 15.57
C LEU A 332 -12.51 5.78 15.48
N SER A 333 -13.13 6.92 15.17
CA SER A 333 -14.58 7.01 15.02
C SER A 333 -15.08 6.28 13.77
N ALA A 334 -16.37 5.99 13.67
CA ALA A 334 -16.95 5.35 12.46
C ALA A 334 -16.78 6.24 11.22
N ASN A 335 -16.94 7.55 11.37
CA ASN A 335 -16.75 8.50 10.28
C ASN A 335 -15.27 8.57 9.84
N ASP A 336 -14.34 8.54 10.80
CA ASP A 336 -12.91 8.51 10.49
C ASP A 336 -12.51 7.20 9.79
N LEU A 337 -13.10 6.08 10.21
CA LEU A 337 -12.87 4.79 9.55
C LEU A 337 -13.36 4.84 8.10
N ALA A 338 -14.56 5.38 7.85
CA ALA A 338 -15.08 5.56 6.49
C ALA A 338 -14.18 6.45 5.62
N ALA A 339 -13.66 7.54 6.19
CA ALA A 339 -12.70 8.41 5.53
C ALA A 339 -11.40 7.67 5.19
N PHE A 340 -10.84 6.92 6.16
CA PHE A 340 -9.58 6.21 6.05
C PHE A 340 -9.62 5.05 5.04
N VAL A 341 -10.69 4.22 5.05
CA VAL A 341 -10.74 3.03 4.18
C VAL A 341 -11.08 3.33 2.72
N GLY A 342 -11.47 4.60 2.39
CA GLY A 342 -11.75 4.93 1.00
C GLY A 342 -12.20 6.37 0.74
N GLY A 343 -12.94 7.00 1.67
CA GLY A 343 -13.53 8.31 1.43
C GLY A 343 -12.50 9.38 1.03
N ASN A 344 -11.32 9.38 1.65
CA ASN A 344 -10.25 10.32 1.34
C ASN A 344 -9.63 10.08 -0.05
N VAL A 345 -9.48 8.83 -0.45
CA VAL A 345 -8.97 8.49 -1.78
C VAL A 345 -9.98 8.89 -2.86
N VAL A 346 -11.29 8.61 -2.65
CA VAL A 346 -12.36 9.08 -3.57
C VAL A 346 -12.32 10.59 -3.72
N ARG A 347 -12.19 11.35 -2.63
CA ARG A 347 -12.08 12.81 -2.66
C ARG A 347 -10.90 13.30 -3.51
N VAL A 348 -9.74 12.64 -3.41
CA VAL A 348 -8.56 12.99 -4.22
C VAL A 348 -8.80 12.63 -5.69
N LEU A 349 -9.32 11.43 -5.97
CA LEU A 349 -9.66 11.02 -7.34
C LEU A 349 -10.68 11.96 -7.99
N ASP A 350 -11.73 12.36 -7.26
CA ASP A 350 -12.75 13.30 -7.77
C ASP A 350 -12.16 14.68 -8.12
N ARG A 351 -11.11 15.09 -7.42
CA ARG A 351 -10.41 16.37 -7.73
C ARG A 351 -9.49 16.25 -8.93
N CYS A 352 -8.91 15.08 -9.18
CA CYS A 352 -7.89 14.88 -10.20
C CYS A 352 -8.45 14.36 -11.53
N LEU A 353 -9.37 13.39 -11.49
CA LEU A 353 -9.81 12.70 -12.71
C LEU A 353 -10.58 13.62 -13.67
N PRO A 354 -10.55 13.33 -14.99
CA PRO A 354 -11.29 14.08 -16.00
C PRO A 354 -12.81 13.95 -15.77
N MET A 355 -13.56 14.90 -16.35
CA MET A 355 -15.03 14.92 -16.31
C MET A 355 -15.63 13.74 -17.06
#